data_71b65eda24896361333ead6f6fa22d1d
#
_entry.id   71b65eda24896361333ead6f6fa22d1d
#
_cell.length_a   1.000
_cell.length_b   1.000
_cell.length_c   1.000
_cell.angle_alpha   90.00
_cell.angle_beta   90.00
_cell.angle_gamma   90.00
#
_symmetry.space_group_name_H-M   'P 1'
#
loop_
_entity.id
_entity.type
_entity.pdbx_description
1 polymer ?
#
loop_
_entity_poly.entity_id
_entity_poly.type
_entity_poly.pdbx_seq_one_letter_code
_entity_poly.pdbx_strand_id
1 'polypeptide(L)'
;MQWANLALFLTEAIVYFSVMTAFLHYRHILGIGVFLTALGVMHFLETYLAAVFYVQLPFGVASPGSSILFAGKLMMILMLYMREDAAVVRQPIYGLFLGNIVTVIMAQIIRFHQTVAIVPGQSVSTGFLDEMGILMVWGTSLLYLDAIAIILFYEKLGRYLQRHIVLRFAICGVVILSFDQAGFYGALRLLFNAPVDVFYDGWKAKMAAVCIYSLLFATYLWLTAAKGRFLTRRSVADVFNDLTFRERYEELLSRSGRDMLTGVSDRARMELDAPSIVLDCTEKRRPVSVLIVDIDHFKTVNDSFGHLQGDEILREFAAVLKRTVQPHGHLYRFGGEEFVALLPAMNHETALAFSEGLRAAVLAGLRRPDGTHLTVSIGVATGLEDGRLFLELLSEADARLYAAKNNGRDQVHGRYGMWVG
;
A
#
# COMPACT_ATOMS: atom_id res chain seq x y z
N MET A 1 37.30 4.87 28.46
CA MET A 1 36.10 5.70 28.22
C MET A 1 35.69 5.69 26.76
N GLN A 2 36.53 6.04 25.80
CA GLN A 2 36.20 6.07 24.35
C GLN A 2 35.70 4.73 23.77
N TRP A 3 36.34 3.60 24.17
CA TRP A 3 35.92 2.26 23.73
C TRP A 3 34.59 1.82 24.32
N ALA A 4 34.28 2.25 25.58
CA ALA A 4 32.97 2.00 26.18
C ALA A 4 31.86 2.80 25.43
N ASN A 5 32.14 4.06 25.09
CA ASN A 5 31.23 4.88 24.28
C ASN A 5 31.03 4.28 22.89
N LEU A 6 32.04 3.71 22.25
CA LEU A 6 31.92 3.02 20.97
C LEU A 6 31.03 1.77 21.09
N ALA A 7 31.20 0.98 22.17
CA ALA A 7 30.35 -0.19 22.41
C ALA A 7 28.89 0.21 22.61
N LEU A 8 28.59 1.29 23.34
CA LEU A 8 27.26 1.84 23.50
C LEU A 8 26.70 2.34 22.17
N PHE A 9 27.47 3.06 21.39
CA PHE A 9 27.13 3.56 20.06
C PHE A 9 26.70 2.40 19.09
N LEU A 10 27.45 1.28 19.15
CA LEU A 10 27.10 0.06 18.39
C LEU A 10 25.82 -0.57 18.91
N THR A 11 25.65 -0.62 20.24
CA THR A 11 24.46 -1.19 20.88
C THR A 11 23.21 -0.38 20.50
N GLU A 12 23.28 0.95 20.54
CA GLU A 12 22.20 1.86 20.11
C GLU A 12 21.79 1.59 18.67
N ALA A 13 22.76 1.46 17.74
CA ALA A 13 22.48 1.16 16.35
C ALA A 13 21.78 -0.19 16.18
N ILE A 14 22.24 -1.24 16.88
CA ILE A 14 21.67 -2.58 16.81
C ILE A 14 20.24 -2.58 17.37
N VAL A 15 20.02 -1.97 18.53
CA VAL A 15 18.68 -1.89 19.16
C VAL A 15 17.74 -1.11 18.27
N TYR A 16 18.13 0.08 17.82
CA TYR A 16 17.32 0.92 16.94
C TYR A 16 16.91 0.16 15.68
N PHE A 17 17.89 -0.40 14.96
CA PHE A 17 17.64 -1.15 13.73
C PHE A 17 16.72 -2.36 13.95
N SER A 18 17.02 -3.15 14.99
CA SER A 18 16.28 -4.39 15.26
C SER A 18 14.82 -4.10 15.59
N VAL A 19 14.55 -3.11 16.46
CA VAL A 19 13.19 -2.73 16.86
C VAL A 19 12.42 -2.14 15.67
N MET A 20 13.00 -1.19 14.95
CA MET A 20 12.35 -0.54 13.81
C MET A 20 12.10 -1.53 12.68
N THR A 21 13.06 -2.42 12.41
CA THR A 21 12.90 -3.47 11.39
C THR A 21 11.85 -4.50 11.82
N ALA A 22 11.75 -4.84 13.11
CA ALA A 22 10.69 -5.71 13.63
C ALA A 22 9.30 -5.08 13.43
N PHE A 23 9.10 -3.80 13.76
CA PHE A 23 7.83 -3.09 13.50
C PHE A 23 7.47 -3.08 12.02
N LEU A 24 8.44 -2.84 11.15
CA LEU A 24 8.23 -2.90 9.70
C LEU A 24 7.98 -4.33 9.20
N HIS A 25 8.59 -5.34 9.80
CA HIS A 25 8.39 -6.75 9.43
C HIS A 25 6.99 -7.24 9.80
N TYR A 26 6.55 -6.97 11.04
CA TYR A 26 5.26 -7.40 11.59
C TYR A 26 4.12 -6.40 11.35
N ARG A 27 4.27 -5.48 10.40
CA ARG A 27 3.27 -4.44 10.10
C ARG A 27 1.88 -4.98 9.71
N HIS A 28 1.80 -6.20 9.18
CA HIS A 28 0.52 -6.84 8.86
C HIS A 28 -0.29 -7.23 10.10
N ILE A 29 0.38 -7.39 11.25
CA ILE A 29 -0.23 -7.73 12.54
C ILE A 29 -0.42 -6.45 13.36
N LEU A 30 0.62 -5.61 13.47
CA LEU A 30 0.65 -4.43 14.33
C LEU A 30 0.05 -3.18 13.65
N GLY A 31 -0.08 -3.19 12.32
CA GLY A 31 -0.37 -2.01 11.52
C GLY A 31 0.89 -1.17 11.25
N ILE A 32 0.93 -0.49 10.11
CA ILE A 32 2.05 0.40 9.74
C ILE A 32 2.16 1.61 10.68
N GLY A 33 1.05 2.00 11.32
CA GLY A 33 0.99 3.12 12.27
C GLY A 33 1.98 2.99 13.43
N VAL A 34 2.24 1.76 13.93
CA VAL A 34 3.22 1.53 15.00
C VAL A 34 4.63 1.92 14.57
N PHE A 35 5.03 1.53 13.35
CA PHE A 35 6.32 1.92 12.78
C PHE A 35 6.44 3.44 12.61
N LEU A 36 5.40 4.08 12.06
CA LEU A 36 5.39 5.52 11.80
C LEU A 36 5.41 6.33 13.11
N THR A 37 4.66 5.90 14.12
CA THR A 37 4.66 6.52 15.46
C THR A 37 6.01 6.38 16.14
N ALA A 38 6.61 5.19 16.11
CA ALA A 38 7.94 4.96 16.66
C ALA A 38 9.00 5.83 15.96
N LEU A 39 8.92 5.96 14.62
CA LEU A 39 9.81 6.84 13.86
C LEU A 39 9.69 8.31 14.31
N GLY A 40 8.47 8.80 14.55
CA GLY A 40 8.21 10.16 15.04
C GLY A 40 8.72 10.38 16.47
N VAL A 41 8.48 9.44 17.39
CA VAL A 41 8.99 9.51 18.77
C VAL A 41 10.52 9.50 18.81
N MET A 42 11.14 8.63 18.02
CA MET A 42 12.60 8.55 17.90
C MET A 42 13.19 9.81 17.25
N HIS A 43 12.45 10.46 16.37
CA HIS A 43 12.87 11.75 15.79
C HIS A 43 12.95 12.86 16.86
N PHE A 44 11.99 12.92 17.78
CA PHE A 44 12.06 13.87 18.88
C PHE A 44 13.30 13.61 19.78
N LEU A 45 13.53 12.34 20.16
CA LEU A 45 14.70 11.96 20.93
C LEU A 45 16.01 12.30 20.21
N GLU A 46 16.10 12.03 18.93
CA GLU A 46 17.22 12.38 18.04
C GLU A 46 17.53 13.87 18.09
N THR A 47 16.50 14.71 17.89
CA THR A 47 16.64 16.17 17.86
C THR A 47 17.14 16.70 19.21
N TYR A 48 16.58 16.17 20.31
CA TYR A 48 17.01 16.51 21.65
C TYR A 48 18.49 16.13 21.91
N LEU A 49 18.86 14.89 21.62
CA LEU A 49 20.23 14.41 21.83
C LEU A 49 21.24 15.14 20.93
N ALA A 50 20.84 15.48 19.70
CA ALA A 50 21.71 16.22 18.78
C ALA A 50 22.08 17.60 19.31
N ALA A 51 21.19 18.22 20.09
CA ALA A 51 21.42 19.54 20.69
C ALA A 51 22.30 19.49 21.97
N VAL A 52 22.05 18.48 22.85
CA VAL A 52 22.58 18.54 24.22
C VAL A 52 23.54 17.42 24.60
N PHE A 53 23.70 16.37 23.79
CA PHE A 53 24.42 15.18 24.19
C PHE A 53 25.55 14.81 23.22
N TYR A 54 26.80 14.96 23.66
CA TYR A 54 28.00 14.66 22.89
C TYR A 54 28.87 13.65 23.61
N VAL A 55 29.42 12.69 22.90
CA VAL A 55 30.30 11.64 23.44
C VAL A 55 31.64 11.61 22.72
N GLN A 56 32.69 11.30 23.48
CA GLN A 56 34.02 11.08 22.92
C GLN A 56 34.11 9.66 22.37
N LEU A 57 34.35 9.54 21.08
CA LEU A 57 34.58 8.29 20.34
C LEU A 57 36.08 8.19 19.97
N PRO A 58 36.61 7.00 19.61
CA PRO A 58 38.01 6.85 19.20
C PRO A 58 38.40 7.70 17.97
N PHE A 59 37.44 8.13 17.17
CA PHE A 59 37.66 8.89 15.95
C PHE A 59 37.20 10.35 16.01
N GLY A 60 36.75 10.83 17.19
CA GLY A 60 36.34 12.22 17.41
C GLY A 60 35.19 12.37 18.37
N VAL A 61 34.61 13.57 18.46
CA VAL A 61 33.45 13.90 19.27
C VAL A 61 32.21 13.88 18.38
N ALA A 62 31.16 13.13 18.77
CA ALA A 62 29.92 13.08 18.03
C ALA A 62 28.69 12.97 18.96
N SER A 63 27.54 13.41 18.47
CA SER A 63 26.27 13.15 19.13
C SER A 63 25.63 11.87 18.56
N PRO A 64 25.19 10.93 19.40
CA PRO A 64 24.38 9.78 18.96
C PRO A 64 23.11 10.21 18.22
N GLY A 65 22.50 11.34 18.63
CA GLY A 65 21.33 11.91 17.96
C GLY A 65 21.61 12.23 16.51
N SER A 66 22.60 13.07 16.23
CA SER A 66 22.93 13.52 14.87
C SER A 66 23.64 12.46 14.00
N SER A 67 24.09 11.35 14.59
CA SER A 67 24.80 10.28 13.87
C SER A 67 23.96 8.99 13.78
N ILE A 68 23.83 8.22 14.87
CA ILE A 68 23.13 6.93 14.87
C ILE A 68 21.63 7.12 14.58
N LEU A 69 20.93 7.94 15.35
CA LEU A 69 19.48 8.03 15.23
C LEU A 69 19.07 8.70 13.91
N PHE A 70 19.78 9.75 13.50
CA PHE A 70 19.53 10.44 12.23
C PHE A 70 19.79 9.52 11.03
N ALA A 71 20.98 8.88 10.97
CA ALA A 71 21.29 7.94 9.90
C ALA A 71 20.29 6.77 9.90
N GLY A 72 19.98 6.21 11.07
CA GLY A 72 19.01 5.13 11.22
C GLY A 72 17.64 5.51 10.67
N LYS A 73 17.15 6.70 10.96
CA LYS A 73 15.86 7.21 10.46
C LYS A 73 15.82 7.28 8.93
N LEU A 74 16.85 7.87 8.29
CA LEU A 74 16.92 7.93 6.83
C LEU A 74 17.00 6.55 6.20
N MET A 75 17.77 5.64 6.80
CA MET A 75 17.88 4.26 6.33
C MET A 75 16.57 3.48 6.52
N MET A 76 15.77 3.77 7.58
CA MET A 76 14.44 3.18 7.78
C MET A 76 13.42 3.75 6.78
N ILE A 77 13.47 5.03 6.44
CA ILE A 77 12.65 5.63 5.36
C ILE A 77 12.97 4.95 4.03
N LEU A 78 14.24 4.72 3.73
CA LEU A 78 14.65 4.00 2.53
C LEU A 78 14.16 2.53 2.55
N MET A 79 14.26 1.84 3.69
CA MET A 79 13.71 0.47 3.83
C MET A 79 12.18 0.44 3.66
N LEU A 80 11.48 1.43 4.20
CA LEU A 80 10.03 1.58 4.02
C LEU A 80 9.72 1.74 2.52
N TYR A 81 10.43 2.62 1.82
CA TYR A 81 10.29 2.83 0.38
C TYR A 81 10.52 1.55 -0.44
N MET A 82 11.46 0.72 -0.04
CA MET A 82 11.72 -0.54 -0.71
C MET A 82 10.61 -1.60 -0.50
N ARG A 83 9.78 -1.46 0.54
CA ARG A 83 8.79 -2.47 0.94
C ARG A 83 7.34 -2.04 0.76
N GLU A 84 7.06 -0.76 0.81
CA GLU A 84 5.70 -0.20 0.78
C GLU A 84 5.48 0.68 -0.44
N ASP A 85 4.21 0.95 -0.73
CA ASP A 85 3.84 1.86 -1.81
C ASP A 85 4.17 3.32 -1.49
N ALA A 86 4.29 4.13 -2.52
CA ALA A 86 4.65 5.53 -2.43
C ALA A 86 3.73 6.34 -1.48
N ALA A 87 2.43 6.01 -1.43
CA ALA A 87 1.47 6.64 -0.53
C ALA A 87 1.83 6.47 0.96
N VAL A 88 2.33 5.30 1.34
CA VAL A 88 2.77 5.01 2.72
C VAL A 88 4.07 5.75 3.04
N VAL A 89 4.98 5.84 2.08
CA VAL A 89 6.30 6.50 2.24
C VAL A 89 6.17 8.02 2.41
N ARG A 90 5.16 8.64 1.79
CA ARG A 90 4.86 10.08 1.99
C ARG A 90 4.54 10.43 3.44
N GLN A 91 3.84 9.53 4.14
CA GLN A 91 3.34 9.81 5.48
C GLN A 91 4.46 10.21 6.46
N PRO A 92 5.56 9.44 6.62
CA PRO A 92 6.66 9.85 7.50
C PRO A 92 7.38 11.11 6.99
N ILE A 93 7.56 11.30 5.68
CA ILE A 93 8.25 12.47 5.13
C ILE A 93 7.48 13.76 5.47
N TYR A 94 6.18 13.81 5.17
CA TYR A 94 5.35 14.97 5.50
C TYR A 94 5.06 15.06 7.00
N GLY A 95 4.83 13.93 7.68
CA GLY A 95 4.57 13.89 9.11
C GLY A 95 5.73 14.43 9.94
N LEU A 96 6.97 14.04 9.63
CA LEU A 96 8.16 14.56 10.30
C LEU A 96 8.39 16.05 9.99
N PHE A 97 8.20 16.46 8.74
CA PHE A 97 8.36 17.87 8.34
C PHE A 97 7.35 18.79 9.02
N LEU A 98 6.06 18.48 8.87
CA LEU A 98 4.97 19.28 9.46
C LEU A 98 4.98 19.19 10.97
N GLY A 99 5.24 18.01 11.55
CA GLY A 99 5.37 17.80 12.99
C GLY A 99 6.47 18.68 13.60
N ASN A 100 7.63 18.76 12.93
CA ASN A 100 8.70 19.66 13.38
C ASN A 100 8.34 21.15 13.28
N ILE A 101 7.67 21.58 12.22
CA ILE A 101 7.17 22.95 12.12
C ILE A 101 6.27 23.29 13.30
N VAL A 102 5.31 22.42 13.61
CA VAL A 102 4.43 22.59 14.76
C VAL A 102 5.21 22.62 16.06
N THR A 103 6.20 21.73 16.24
CA THR A 103 7.06 21.69 17.43
C THR A 103 7.84 23.00 17.61
N VAL A 104 8.40 23.56 16.54
CA VAL A 104 9.10 24.86 16.57
C VAL A 104 8.14 25.98 16.96
N ILE A 105 6.96 26.05 16.36
CA ILE A 105 5.94 27.06 16.68
C ILE A 105 5.55 26.96 18.16
N MET A 106 5.27 25.75 18.66
CA MET A 106 4.91 25.52 20.05
C MET A 106 6.05 25.90 21.01
N ALA A 107 7.30 25.53 20.68
CA ALA A 107 8.47 25.92 21.47
C ALA A 107 8.62 27.44 21.58
N GLN A 108 8.41 28.18 20.48
CA GLN A 108 8.44 29.63 20.49
C GLN A 108 7.33 30.24 21.35
N ILE A 109 6.12 29.68 21.33
CA ILE A 109 5.01 30.13 22.18
C ILE A 109 5.34 29.84 23.67
N ILE A 110 5.82 28.64 23.98
CA ILE A 110 6.15 28.21 25.36
C ILE A 110 7.23 29.09 25.95
N ARG A 111 8.20 29.55 25.16
CA ARG A 111 9.30 30.43 25.58
C ARG A 111 8.80 31.75 26.22
N PHE A 112 7.62 32.24 25.87
CA PHE A 112 7.06 33.47 26.44
C PHE A 112 6.39 33.26 27.80
N HIS A 113 6.28 32.03 28.31
CA HIS A 113 5.72 31.79 29.63
C HIS A 113 6.71 32.15 30.75
N GLN A 114 6.18 32.70 31.82
CA GLN A 114 6.93 32.89 33.06
C GLN A 114 7.06 31.55 33.78
N THR A 115 8.27 31.04 33.87
CA THR A 115 8.55 29.74 34.51
C THR A 115 8.70 29.89 36.02
N VAL A 116 8.17 28.94 36.79
CA VAL A 116 8.30 28.87 38.24
C VAL A 116 8.90 27.51 38.64
N ALA A 117 9.90 27.53 39.49
CA ALA A 117 10.48 26.30 40.03
C ALA A 117 9.50 25.61 40.98
N ILE A 118 9.15 24.35 40.72
CA ILE A 118 8.26 23.55 41.59
C ILE A 118 8.97 23.11 42.86
N VAL A 119 10.27 22.86 42.77
CA VAL A 119 11.12 22.45 43.89
C VAL A 119 12.00 23.63 44.30
N PRO A 120 12.00 24.07 45.56
CA PRO A 120 12.85 25.13 46.05
C PRO A 120 14.34 24.84 45.77
N GLY A 121 15.05 25.79 45.16
CA GLY A 121 16.45 25.65 44.82
C GLY A 121 16.79 24.98 43.46
N GLN A 122 15.78 24.52 42.73
CA GLN A 122 15.96 23.99 41.39
C GLN A 122 15.78 25.10 40.34
N SER A 123 16.83 25.30 39.51
CA SER A 123 16.70 26.23 38.38
C SER A 123 15.87 25.60 37.26
N VAL A 124 14.93 26.34 36.67
CA VAL A 124 14.21 25.91 35.48
C VAL A 124 15.12 26.14 34.28
N SER A 125 15.56 25.06 33.64
CA SER A 125 16.37 25.17 32.42
C SER A 125 15.47 25.31 31.21
N THR A 126 15.49 26.46 30.58
CA THR A 126 14.81 26.75 29.30
C THR A 126 15.77 26.59 28.09
N GLY A 127 17.03 26.24 28.34
CA GLY A 127 18.09 26.18 27.32
C GLY A 127 17.71 25.35 26.07
N PHE A 128 17.00 24.24 26.26
CA PHE A 128 16.52 23.45 25.14
C PHE A 128 15.51 24.22 24.25
N LEU A 129 14.62 25.04 24.83
CA LEU A 129 13.69 25.86 24.09
C LEU A 129 14.39 27.01 23.35
N ASP A 130 15.51 27.49 23.89
CA ASP A 130 16.32 28.53 23.26
C ASP A 130 17.10 27.99 22.06
N GLU A 131 17.53 26.73 22.11
CA GLU A 131 18.21 26.02 21.02
C GLU A 131 17.26 25.57 19.93
N MET A 132 15.94 25.44 20.22
CA MET A 132 14.87 25.16 19.24
C MET A 132 14.57 26.36 18.33
N GLY A 133 15.60 26.98 17.81
CA GLY A 133 15.53 28.14 16.94
C GLY A 133 15.81 27.84 15.48
N ILE A 134 16.64 28.70 14.89
CA ILE A 134 16.92 28.68 13.45
C ILE A 134 17.57 27.38 12.97
N LEU A 135 18.39 26.74 13.82
CA LEU A 135 19.03 25.44 13.51
C LEU A 135 18.02 24.29 13.40
N MET A 136 16.97 24.32 14.20
CA MET A 136 15.93 23.29 14.10
C MET A 136 15.12 23.45 12.81
N VAL A 137 14.78 24.68 12.41
CA VAL A 137 14.13 24.95 11.13
C VAL A 137 15.02 24.51 9.96
N TRP A 138 16.31 24.82 10.03
CA TRP A 138 17.29 24.42 9.03
C TRP A 138 17.43 22.89 8.96
N GLY A 139 17.65 22.23 10.10
CA GLY A 139 17.76 20.76 10.17
C GLY A 139 16.50 20.03 9.68
N THR A 140 15.31 20.59 9.98
CA THR A 140 14.04 20.05 9.47
C THR A 140 13.94 20.17 7.94
N SER A 141 14.34 21.33 7.39
CA SER A 141 14.34 21.54 5.93
C SER A 141 15.33 20.60 5.24
N LEU A 142 16.50 20.42 5.84
CA LEU A 142 17.54 19.50 5.36
C LEU A 142 17.06 18.04 5.40
N LEU A 143 16.46 17.61 6.52
CA LEU A 143 15.86 16.29 6.65
C LEU A 143 14.82 15.99 5.56
N TYR A 144 13.97 16.99 5.25
CA TYR A 144 12.98 16.84 4.19
C TYR A 144 13.63 16.63 2.82
N LEU A 145 14.66 17.42 2.51
CA LEU A 145 15.45 17.28 1.28
C LEU A 145 16.16 15.92 1.23
N ASP A 146 16.77 15.47 2.33
CA ASP A 146 17.49 14.21 2.41
C ASP A 146 16.55 13.01 2.23
N ALA A 147 15.36 13.06 2.82
CA ALA A 147 14.36 11.99 2.69
C ALA A 147 13.89 11.84 1.23
N ILE A 148 13.74 12.94 0.50
CA ILE A 148 13.41 12.92 -0.92
C ILE A 148 14.63 12.47 -1.74
N ALA A 149 15.80 13.06 -1.46
CA ALA A 149 17.03 12.81 -2.21
C ALA A 149 17.47 11.34 -2.11
N ILE A 150 17.34 10.70 -0.94
CA ILE A 150 17.74 9.28 -0.77
C ILE A 150 16.89 8.36 -1.63
N ILE A 151 15.59 8.64 -1.76
CA ILE A 151 14.66 7.87 -2.60
C ILE A 151 15.01 8.06 -4.09
N LEU A 152 15.14 9.32 -4.54
CA LEU A 152 15.48 9.63 -5.92
C LEU A 152 16.83 9.04 -6.34
N PHE A 153 17.81 9.15 -5.44
CA PHE A 153 19.15 8.62 -5.70
C PHE A 153 19.16 7.09 -5.70
N TYR A 154 18.40 6.45 -4.80
CA TYR A 154 18.22 5.00 -4.80
C TYR A 154 17.60 4.50 -6.11
N GLU A 155 16.59 5.16 -6.66
CA GLU A 155 16.01 4.79 -7.96
C GLU A 155 16.99 4.99 -9.12
N LYS A 156 17.68 6.14 -9.14
CA LYS A 156 18.71 6.42 -10.16
C LYS A 156 19.80 5.35 -10.17
N LEU A 157 20.28 4.98 -8.98
CA LEU A 157 21.33 3.97 -8.80
C LEU A 157 20.85 2.56 -9.19
N GLY A 158 19.55 2.31 -9.11
CA GLY A 158 18.91 1.05 -9.50
C GLY A 158 19.12 0.68 -10.96
N ARG A 159 19.35 1.65 -11.85
CA ARG A 159 19.66 1.41 -13.27
C ARG A 159 21.02 0.71 -13.46
N TYR A 160 21.96 0.96 -12.54
CA TYR A 160 23.34 0.46 -12.61
C TYR A 160 23.59 -0.72 -11.68
N LEU A 161 22.94 -0.77 -10.51
CA LEU A 161 23.21 -1.73 -9.43
C LEU A 161 21.99 -2.61 -9.11
N GLN A 162 21.28 -3.12 -10.11
CA GLN A 162 20.03 -3.89 -9.95
C GLN A 162 20.20 -5.11 -9.02
N ARG A 163 21.33 -5.83 -9.12
CA ARG A 163 21.59 -7.08 -8.39
C ARG A 163 22.17 -6.88 -6.98
N HIS A 164 22.68 -5.68 -6.67
CA HIS A 164 23.45 -5.41 -5.46
C HIS A 164 22.72 -4.48 -4.49
N ILE A 165 21.59 -4.97 -3.93
CA ILE A 165 20.69 -4.18 -3.08
C ILE A 165 21.43 -3.57 -1.87
N VAL A 166 22.26 -4.36 -1.16
CA VAL A 166 23.01 -3.89 0.01
C VAL A 166 24.01 -2.79 -0.37
N LEU A 167 24.72 -2.96 -1.48
CA LEU A 167 25.67 -1.95 -1.97
C LEU A 167 24.93 -0.67 -2.36
N ARG A 168 23.79 -0.79 -3.03
CA ARG A 168 22.93 0.32 -3.40
C ARG A 168 22.43 1.08 -2.18
N PHE A 169 21.99 0.35 -1.13
CA PHE A 169 21.58 0.90 0.16
C PHE A 169 22.74 1.67 0.84
N ALA A 170 23.94 1.06 0.91
CA ALA A 170 25.13 1.68 1.49
C ALA A 170 25.57 2.96 0.75
N ILE A 171 25.64 2.93 -0.58
CA ILE A 171 26.02 4.09 -1.39
C ILE A 171 25.02 5.24 -1.21
N CYS A 172 23.72 4.96 -1.16
CA CYS A 172 22.71 5.97 -0.87
C CYS A 172 22.94 6.63 0.49
N GLY A 173 23.19 5.82 1.54
CA GLY A 173 23.50 6.33 2.86
C GLY A 173 24.76 7.20 2.87
N VAL A 174 25.86 6.74 2.27
CA VAL A 174 27.13 7.50 2.20
C VAL A 174 26.94 8.86 1.52
N VAL A 175 26.31 8.88 0.36
CA VAL A 175 26.14 10.13 -0.44
C VAL A 175 25.23 11.11 0.28
N ILE A 176 24.06 10.67 0.72
CA ILE A 176 23.06 11.58 1.31
C ILE A 176 23.51 12.07 2.69
N LEU A 177 24.06 11.20 3.54
CA LEU A 177 24.55 11.64 4.85
C LEU A 177 25.81 12.50 4.76
N SER A 178 26.59 12.40 3.68
CA SER A 178 27.69 13.36 3.41
C SER A 178 27.13 14.73 2.99
N PHE A 179 26.08 14.75 2.18
CA PHE A 179 25.38 15.97 1.80
C PHE A 179 24.75 16.65 3.03
N ASP A 180 24.02 15.89 3.85
CA ASP A 180 23.44 16.37 5.10
C ASP A 180 24.52 16.95 6.04
N GLN A 181 25.63 16.25 6.23
CA GLN A 181 26.72 16.74 7.08
C GLN A 181 27.31 18.08 6.56
N ALA A 182 27.45 18.22 5.25
CA ALA A 182 27.94 19.46 4.65
C ALA A 182 26.93 20.61 4.84
N GLY A 183 25.63 20.32 4.62
CA GLY A 183 24.56 21.31 4.81
C GLY A 183 24.40 21.76 6.26
N PHE A 184 24.43 20.79 7.20
CA PHE A 184 24.31 21.09 8.63
C PHE A 184 25.54 21.84 9.18
N TYR A 185 26.74 21.38 8.82
CA TYR A 185 27.98 22.08 9.20
C TYR A 185 28.04 23.49 8.59
N GLY A 186 27.56 23.68 7.36
CA GLY A 186 27.48 25.01 6.74
C GLY A 186 26.70 26.00 7.60
N ALA A 187 25.54 25.59 8.12
CA ALA A 187 24.76 26.41 9.05
C ALA A 187 25.49 26.68 10.37
N LEU A 188 26.10 25.64 10.97
CA LEU A 188 26.89 25.79 12.20
C LEU A 188 28.08 26.74 12.01
N ARG A 189 28.73 26.69 10.86
CA ARG A 189 29.87 27.56 10.53
C ARG A 189 29.40 29.01 10.36
N LEU A 190 28.32 29.25 9.68
CA LEU A 190 27.77 30.57 9.39
C LEU A 190 27.21 31.25 10.65
N LEU A 191 26.49 30.49 11.50
CA LEU A 191 25.78 31.05 12.65
C LEU A 191 26.64 31.09 13.94
N PHE A 192 27.51 30.09 14.13
CA PHE A 192 28.23 29.88 15.38
C PHE A 192 29.74 29.80 15.23
N ASN A 193 30.29 30.04 14.04
CA ASN A 193 31.76 29.90 13.78
C ASN A 193 32.33 28.55 14.19
N ALA A 194 31.58 27.46 14.02
CA ALA A 194 32.01 26.14 14.43
C ALA A 194 33.35 25.74 13.78
N PRO A 195 34.27 25.07 14.53
CA PRO A 195 35.55 24.63 14.00
C PRO A 195 35.37 23.51 12.96
N VAL A 196 36.38 23.37 12.07
CA VAL A 196 36.32 22.36 10.99
C VAL A 196 36.29 20.92 11.52
N ASP A 197 36.86 20.68 12.69
CA ASP A 197 36.84 19.35 13.33
C ASP A 197 35.43 18.82 13.54
N VAL A 198 34.44 19.69 13.81
CA VAL A 198 33.02 19.31 13.95
C VAL A 198 32.49 18.69 12.65
N PHE A 199 32.94 19.19 11.49
CA PHE A 199 32.60 18.57 10.22
C PHE A 199 33.13 17.15 10.09
N TYR A 200 34.44 16.98 10.30
CA TYR A 200 35.11 15.69 10.10
C TYR A 200 34.67 14.63 11.11
N ASP A 201 34.53 15.01 12.38
CA ASP A 201 34.10 14.08 13.42
C ASP A 201 32.65 13.64 13.24
N GLY A 202 31.75 14.57 12.95
CA GLY A 202 30.36 14.24 12.62
C GLY A 202 30.28 13.39 11.37
N TRP A 203 31.06 13.69 10.33
CA TRP A 203 31.06 12.90 9.08
C TRP A 203 31.55 11.46 9.33
N LYS A 204 32.66 11.28 10.08
CA LYS A 204 33.16 9.93 10.44
C LYS A 204 32.12 9.13 11.21
N ALA A 205 31.42 9.77 12.16
CA ALA A 205 30.37 9.11 12.94
C ALA A 205 29.16 8.66 12.06
N LYS A 206 28.74 9.50 11.13
CA LYS A 206 27.69 9.16 10.15
C LYS A 206 28.12 8.02 9.22
N MET A 207 29.36 8.04 8.73
CA MET A 207 29.89 6.97 7.89
C MET A 207 29.98 5.63 8.64
N ALA A 208 30.42 5.66 9.92
CA ALA A 208 30.38 4.47 10.77
C ALA A 208 28.95 3.94 10.94
N ALA A 209 27.98 4.83 11.16
CA ALA A 209 26.56 4.45 11.25
C ALA A 209 26.04 3.80 9.96
N VAL A 210 26.37 4.35 8.77
CA VAL A 210 26.01 3.75 7.47
C VAL A 210 26.58 2.36 7.31
N CYS A 211 27.84 2.16 7.67
CA CYS A 211 28.48 0.83 7.61
C CYS A 211 27.74 -0.17 8.49
N ILE A 212 27.43 0.22 9.74
CA ILE A 212 26.71 -0.63 10.69
C ILE A 212 25.32 -0.97 10.15
N TYR A 213 24.52 0.01 9.73
CA TYR A 213 23.17 -0.21 9.20
C TYR A 213 23.17 -1.03 7.91
N SER A 214 24.17 -0.85 7.05
CA SER A 214 24.30 -1.66 5.83
C SER A 214 24.61 -3.13 6.14
N LEU A 215 25.44 -3.40 7.17
CA LEU A 215 25.73 -4.75 7.63
C LEU A 215 24.48 -5.38 8.28
N LEU A 216 23.77 -4.64 9.13
CA LEU A 216 22.53 -5.09 9.76
C LEU A 216 21.44 -5.36 8.70
N PHE A 217 21.34 -4.53 7.67
CA PHE A 217 20.44 -4.75 6.54
C PHE A 217 20.80 -6.00 5.74
N ALA A 218 22.10 -6.24 5.49
CA ALA A 218 22.55 -7.47 4.84
C ALA A 218 22.18 -8.72 5.65
N THR A 219 22.38 -8.66 6.96
CA THR A 219 22.01 -9.74 7.91
C THR A 219 20.49 -9.98 7.91
N TYR A 220 19.70 -8.90 7.94
CA TYR A 220 18.25 -8.99 7.85
C TYR A 220 17.78 -9.68 6.55
N LEU A 221 18.36 -9.30 5.39
CA LEU A 221 18.05 -9.95 4.11
C LEU A 221 18.43 -11.42 4.08
N TRP A 222 19.53 -11.77 4.71
CA TRP A 222 19.97 -13.16 4.81
C TRP A 222 19.03 -14.00 5.69
N LEU A 223 18.67 -13.50 6.88
CA LEU A 223 17.79 -14.19 7.84
C LEU A 223 16.37 -14.37 7.30
N THR A 224 15.85 -13.38 6.56
CA THR A 224 14.44 -13.39 6.12
C THR A 224 14.23 -13.93 4.72
N ALA A 225 15.29 -14.32 4.01
CA ALA A 225 15.26 -14.68 2.58
C ALA A 225 14.46 -13.67 1.70
N ALA A 226 14.43 -12.41 2.14
CA ALA A 226 13.56 -11.37 1.60
C ALA A 226 14.08 -10.74 0.29
N LYS A 227 15.22 -11.23 -0.28
CA LYS A 227 15.85 -10.65 -1.49
C LYS A 227 14.87 -10.45 -2.64
N GLY A 228 13.99 -11.41 -2.90
CA GLY A 228 13.04 -11.34 -4.02
C GLY A 228 11.98 -10.23 -3.87
N ARG A 229 11.64 -9.84 -2.65
CA ARG A 229 10.61 -8.82 -2.37
C ARG A 229 11.08 -7.37 -2.56
N PHE A 230 12.39 -7.15 -2.70
CA PHE A 230 13.00 -5.83 -2.87
C PHE A 230 13.46 -5.55 -4.31
N LEU A 231 13.22 -6.47 -5.25
CA LEU A 231 13.72 -6.40 -6.63
C LEU A 231 12.74 -5.78 -7.62
N THR A 232 11.55 -5.38 -7.20
CA THR A 232 10.55 -4.75 -8.08
C THR A 232 11.08 -3.42 -8.63
N ARG A 233 11.16 -3.35 -9.96
CA ARG A 233 11.64 -2.18 -10.69
C ARG A 233 10.52 -1.11 -10.67
N ARG A 234 10.77 0.03 -10.03
CA ARG A 234 9.90 1.20 -10.07
C ARG A 234 10.58 2.33 -10.85
N SER A 235 9.83 3.13 -11.57
CA SER A 235 10.33 4.32 -12.26
C SER A 235 10.27 5.53 -11.32
N VAL A 236 11.23 6.47 -11.44
CA VAL A 236 11.21 7.73 -10.68
C VAL A 236 9.95 8.56 -10.98
N ALA A 237 9.47 8.48 -12.22
CA ALA A 237 8.21 9.11 -12.62
C ALA A 237 7.01 8.49 -11.88
N ASP A 238 7.05 7.18 -11.59
CA ASP A 238 5.98 6.49 -10.87
C ASP A 238 5.93 6.93 -9.40
N VAL A 239 7.05 7.32 -8.78
CA VAL A 239 7.07 7.82 -7.38
C VAL A 239 6.32 9.14 -7.24
N PHE A 240 6.40 10.03 -8.21
CA PHE A 240 5.69 11.32 -8.18
C PHE A 240 4.35 11.29 -8.91
N ASN A 241 4.20 10.51 -9.99
CA ASN A 241 2.94 10.37 -10.74
C ASN A 241 1.97 9.37 -10.07
N ASP A 242 2.44 8.23 -9.56
CA ASP A 242 1.61 7.30 -8.78
C ASP A 242 1.07 7.95 -7.49
N LEU A 243 1.78 8.93 -6.94
CA LEU A 243 1.36 9.72 -5.80
C LEU A 243 0.08 10.55 -6.05
N THR A 244 -0.25 10.87 -7.30
CA THR A 244 -1.37 11.76 -7.63
C THR A 244 -2.40 11.14 -8.56
N PHE A 245 -2.00 10.23 -9.45
CA PHE A 245 -2.88 9.73 -10.51
C PHE A 245 -3.41 8.32 -10.26
N ARG A 246 -2.62 7.39 -9.75
CA ARG A 246 -3.04 6.00 -9.59
C ARG A 246 -4.05 5.82 -8.47
N GLU A 247 -3.82 6.38 -7.28
CA GLU A 247 -4.81 6.36 -6.19
C GLU A 247 -6.09 7.08 -6.59
N ARG A 248 -5.97 8.25 -7.23
CA ARG A 248 -7.12 8.97 -7.75
C ARG A 248 -7.82 8.22 -8.89
N TYR A 249 -7.06 7.53 -9.72
CA TYR A 249 -7.61 6.70 -10.80
C TYR A 249 -8.27 5.43 -10.27
N GLU A 250 -7.64 4.73 -9.31
CA GLU A 250 -8.23 3.57 -8.63
C GLU A 250 -9.42 3.97 -7.75
N GLU A 251 -9.36 5.11 -7.07
CA GLU A 251 -10.50 5.68 -6.33
C GLU A 251 -11.63 6.16 -7.26
N LEU A 252 -11.32 6.74 -8.39
CA LEU A 252 -12.30 7.09 -9.42
C LEU A 252 -12.86 5.85 -10.11
N LEU A 253 -12.07 4.80 -10.31
CA LEU A 253 -12.52 3.52 -10.86
C LEU A 253 -13.36 2.74 -9.86
N SER A 254 -12.99 2.70 -8.58
CA SER A 254 -13.84 2.13 -7.53
C SER A 254 -15.14 2.91 -7.36
N ARG A 255 -15.11 4.24 -7.53
CA ARG A 255 -16.31 5.09 -7.61
C ARG A 255 -17.06 4.94 -8.93
N SER A 256 -16.43 4.48 -10.00
CA SER A 256 -17.11 4.19 -11.27
C SER A 256 -17.93 2.91 -11.22
N GLY A 257 -17.70 2.04 -10.22
CA GLY A 257 -18.40 0.78 -10.05
C GLY A 257 -18.22 -0.19 -11.23
N ARG A 258 -17.02 -0.20 -11.85
CA ARG A 258 -16.71 -1.07 -12.99
C ARG A 258 -15.53 -2.00 -12.69
N ASP A 259 -15.65 -3.24 -13.10
CA ASP A 259 -14.57 -4.22 -13.07
C ASP A 259 -13.47 -3.87 -14.08
N MET A 260 -12.23 -3.81 -13.63
CA MET A 260 -11.07 -3.35 -14.39
C MET A 260 -10.71 -4.28 -15.56
N LEU A 261 -10.97 -5.58 -15.44
CA LEU A 261 -10.60 -6.56 -16.45
C LEU A 261 -11.63 -6.59 -17.58
N THR A 262 -12.91 -6.58 -17.22
CA THR A 262 -14.03 -6.85 -18.14
C THR A 262 -14.82 -5.61 -18.54
N GLY A 263 -14.68 -4.50 -17.80
CA GLY A 263 -15.40 -3.24 -18.06
C GLY A 263 -16.90 -3.27 -17.81
N VAL A 264 -17.46 -4.37 -17.24
CA VAL A 264 -18.83 -4.43 -16.74
C VAL A 264 -18.92 -3.85 -15.33
N SER A 265 -20.13 -3.65 -14.80
CA SER A 265 -20.26 -3.20 -13.41
C SER A 265 -19.69 -4.23 -12.43
N ASP A 266 -19.06 -3.77 -11.36
CA ASP A 266 -18.45 -4.63 -10.35
C ASP A 266 -19.46 -5.06 -9.27
N ARG A 267 -19.01 -5.91 -8.35
CA ARG A 267 -19.80 -6.38 -7.21
C ARG A 267 -20.27 -5.24 -6.30
N ALA A 268 -19.42 -4.25 -6.04
CA ALA A 268 -19.78 -3.13 -5.17
C ALA A 268 -20.95 -2.32 -5.77
N ARG A 269 -20.92 -2.12 -7.09
CA ARG A 269 -22.02 -1.49 -7.82
C ARG A 269 -23.30 -2.31 -7.79
N MET A 270 -23.19 -3.64 -7.90
CA MET A 270 -24.35 -4.54 -7.77
C MET A 270 -24.99 -4.43 -6.39
N GLU A 271 -24.17 -4.44 -5.32
CA GLU A 271 -24.66 -4.35 -3.92
C GLU A 271 -25.39 -3.01 -3.66
N LEU A 272 -25.04 -1.95 -4.38
CA LEU A 272 -25.73 -0.65 -4.30
C LEU A 272 -27.01 -0.60 -5.14
N ASP A 273 -26.98 -1.06 -6.37
CA ASP A 273 -28.07 -0.87 -7.35
C ASP A 273 -29.16 -1.96 -7.25
N ALA A 274 -28.76 -3.23 -7.15
CA ALA A 274 -29.68 -4.35 -7.30
C ALA A 274 -30.78 -4.41 -6.23
N PRO A 275 -30.51 -4.12 -4.94
CA PRO A 275 -31.59 -4.12 -3.93
C PRO A 275 -32.70 -3.13 -4.24
N SER A 276 -32.37 -1.93 -4.71
CA SER A 276 -33.35 -0.88 -5.02
C SER A 276 -34.19 -1.24 -6.27
N ILE A 277 -33.54 -1.84 -7.29
CA ILE A 277 -34.23 -2.26 -8.52
C ILE A 277 -35.21 -3.42 -8.23
N VAL A 278 -34.77 -4.43 -7.45
CA VAL A 278 -35.63 -5.57 -7.08
C VAL A 278 -36.78 -5.10 -6.23
N LEU A 279 -36.55 -4.23 -5.25
CA LEU A 279 -37.62 -3.71 -4.40
C LEU A 279 -38.66 -2.93 -5.20
N ASP A 280 -38.24 -2.02 -6.09
CA ASP A 280 -39.13 -1.26 -6.97
C ASP A 280 -39.97 -2.18 -7.84
N CYS A 281 -39.38 -3.24 -8.39
CA CYS A 281 -40.11 -4.20 -9.20
C CYS A 281 -41.14 -4.99 -8.37
N THR A 282 -40.74 -5.51 -7.21
CA THR A 282 -41.62 -6.34 -6.36
C THR A 282 -42.76 -5.55 -5.72
N GLU A 283 -42.52 -4.30 -5.29
CA GLU A 283 -43.56 -3.40 -4.78
C GLU A 283 -44.62 -3.08 -5.87
N LYS A 284 -44.16 -2.86 -7.10
CA LYS A 284 -45.03 -2.61 -8.26
C LYS A 284 -45.62 -3.88 -8.87
N ARG A 285 -45.41 -5.04 -8.25
CA ARG A 285 -45.80 -6.36 -8.76
C ARG A 285 -45.34 -6.63 -10.19
N ARG A 286 -44.17 -6.11 -10.57
CA ARG A 286 -43.54 -6.40 -11.86
C ARG A 286 -42.52 -7.53 -11.65
N PRO A 287 -42.46 -8.51 -12.58
CA PRO A 287 -41.48 -9.57 -12.49
C PRO A 287 -40.06 -8.99 -12.60
N VAL A 288 -39.11 -9.62 -11.93
CA VAL A 288 -37.68 -9.31 -12.02
C VAL A 288 -36.92 -10.61 -11.83
N SER A 289 -35.99 -10.94 -12.72
CA SER A 289 -35.21 -12.17 -12.62
C SER A 289 -33.74 -11.87 -12.37
N VAL A 290 -33.11 -12.71 -11.56
CA VAL A 290 -31.70 -12.72 -11.24
C VAL A 290 -31.11 -13.99 -11.83
N LEU A 291 -30.06 -13.84 -12.62
CA LEU A 291 -29.26 -14.93 -13.17
C LEU A 291 -27.86 -14.89 -12.55
N ILE A 292 -27.34 -16.04 -12.15
CA ILE A 292 -25.92 -16.21 -11.89
C ILE A 292 -25.34 -17.11 -12.97
N VAL A 293 -24.31 -16.63 -13.64
CA VAL A 293 -23.64 -17.29 -14.76
C VAL A 293 -22.18 -17.54 -14.39
N ASP A 294 -21.74 -18.75 -14.58
CA ASP A 294 -20.36 -19.17 -14.23
C ASP A 294 -19.75 -19.97 -15.38
N ILE A 295 -18.45 -19.74 -15.65
CA ILE A 295 -17.71 -20.46 -16.69
C ILE A 295 -17.30 -21.83 -16.19
N ASP A 296 -17.76 -22.87 -16.87
CA ASP A 296 -17.45 -24.25 -16.51
C ASP A 296 -15.95 -24.55 -16.66
N HIS A 297 -15.39 -25.14 -15.60
CA HIS A 297 -13.97 -25.56 -15.57
C HIS A 297 -12.95 -24.45 -15.82
N PHE A 298 -13.27 -23.18 -15.47
CA PHE A 298 -12.36 -22.06 -15.70
C PHE A 298 -11.03 -22.20 -14.97
N LYS A 299 -11.00 -22.79 -13.78
CA LYS A 299 -9.77 -23.12 -13.09
C LYS A 299 -8.84 -24.01 -13.95
N THR A 300 -9.39 -25.01 -14.62
CA THR A 300 -8.62 -25.89 -15.53
C THR A 300 -8.01 -25.09 -16.69
N VAL A 301 -8.71 -24.09 -17.20
CA VAL A 301 -8.18 -23.19 -18.23
C VAL A 301 -6.97 -22.43 -17.70
N ASN A 302 -7.08 -21.82 -16.52
CA ASN A 302 -5.97 -21.10 -15.88
C ASN A 302 -4.77 -22.01 -15.59
N ASP A 303 -5.04 -23.23 -15.07
CA ASP A 303 -3.99 -24.18 -14.73
C ASP A 303 -3.26 -24.71 -15.97
N SER A 304 -3.98 -24.86 -17.11
CA SER A 304 -3.42 -25.41 -18.36
C SER A 304 -2.78 -24.37 -19.27
N PHE A 305 -3.34 -23.14 -19.35
CA PHE A 305 -2.95 -22.12 -20.33
C PHE A 305 -2.43 -20.81 -19.69
N GLY A 306 -2.45 -20.74 -18.35
CA GLY A 306 -1.98 -19.58 -17.59
C GLY A 306 -3.02 -18.48 -17.43
N HIS A 307 -2.83 -17.63 -16.41
CA HIS A 307 -3.78 -16.56 -16.05
C HIS A 307 -3.98 -15.50 -17.14
N LEU A 308 -2.96 -15.21 -17.94
CA LEU A 308 -3.11 -14.24 -19.04
C LEU A 308 -4.14 -14.69 -20.09
N GLN A 309 -4.16 -15.98 -20.40
CA GLN A 309 -5.13 -16.55 -21.32
C GLN A 309 -6.53 -16.62 -20.70
N GLY A 310 -6.61 -16.92 -19.39
CA GLY A 310 -7.85 -16.84 -18.64
C GLY A 310 -8.45 -15.43 -18.63
N ASP A 311 -7.61 -14.40 -18.46
CA ASP A 311 -8.04 -13.00 -18.51
C ASP A 311 -8.59 -12.60 -19.89
N GLU A 312 -8.04 -13.14 -20.97
CA GLU A 312 -8.52 -12.90 -22.34
C GLU A 312 -9.90 -13.53 -22.54
N ILE A 313 -10.06 -14.77 -22.10
CA ILE A 313 -11.37 -15.47 -22.11
C ILE A 313 -12.40 -14.70 -21.29
N LEU A 314 -12.05 -14.19 -20.11
CA LEU A 314 -12.97 -13.38 -19.29
C LEU A 314 -13.42 -12.08 -19.98
N ARG A 315 -12.53 -11.42 -20.73
CA ARG A 315 -12.87 -10.22 -21.52
C ARG A 315 -13.86 -10.56 -22.64
N GLU A 316 -13.57 -11.63 -23.39
CA GLU A 316 -14.44 -12.11 -24.48
C GLU A 316 -15.79 -12.56 -23.95
N PHE A 317 -15.82 -13.33 -22.86
CA PHE A 317 -17.01 -13.77 -22.19
C PHE A 317 -17.88 -12.61 -21.72
N ALA A 318 -17.29 -11.64 -21.01
CA ALA A 318 -17.98 -10.44 -20.60
C ALA A 318 -18.53 -9.63 -21.77
N ALA A 319 -17.84 -9.59 -22.91
CA ALA A 319 -18.33 -8.93 -24.11
C ALA A 319 -19.55 -9.63 -24.71
N VAL A 320 -19.60 -10.98 -24.70
CA VAL A 320 -20.79 -11.76 -25.11
C VAL A 320 -21.96 -11.47 -24.15
N LEU A 321 -21.74 -11.63 -22.83
CA LEU A 321 -22.76 -11.34 -21.83
C LEU A 321 -23.31 -9.92 -21.95
N LYS A 322 -22.41 -8.94 -22.11
CA LYS A 322 -22.80 -7.52 -22.22
C LYS A 322 -23.72 -7.27 -23.40
N ARG A 323 -23.39 -7.80 -24.58
CA ARG A 323 -24.24 -7.64 -25.79
C ARG A 323 -25.61 -8.26 -25.62
N THR A 324 -25.72 -9.38 -24.91
CA THR A 324 -26.97 -10.10 -24.70
C THR A 324 -27.82 -9.48 -23.58
N VAL A 325 -27.19 -9.12 -22.45
CA VAL A 325 -27.90 -8.67 -21.23
C VAL A 325 -28.25 -7.19 -21.26
N GLN A 326 -27.35 -6.31 -21.72
CA GLN A 326 -27.55 -4.85 -21.63
C GLN A 326 -28.87 -4.31 -22.27
N PRO A 327 -29.37 -4.86 -23.37
CA PRO A 327 -30.68 -4.42 -23.88
C PRO A 327 -31.87 -4.72 -22.96
N HIS A 328 -31.69 -5.64 -22.01
CA HIS A 328 -32.78 -6.18 -21.17
C HIS A 328 -32.60 -5.91 -19.67
N GLY A 329 -31.37 -5.52 -19.22
CA GLY A 329 -31.11 -5.32 -17.83
C GLY A 329 -29.68 -4.94 -17.52
N HIS A 330 -29.22 -5.27 -16.30
CA HIS A 330 -27.94 -4.90 -15.76
C HIS A 330 -27.05 -6.14 -15.65
N LEU A 331 -25.75 -5.97 -15.97
CA LEU A 331 -24.72 -7.01 -15.86
C LEU A 331 -23.63 -6.59 -14.89
N TYR A 332 -23.29 -7.49 -13.99
CA TYR A 332 -22.28 -7.31 -12.96
C TYR A 332 -21.29 -8.47 -12.96
N ARG A 333 -20.01 -8.20 -12.67
CA ARG A 333 -19.05 -9.26 -12.32
C ARG A 333 -19.08 -9.46 -10.81
N PHE A 334 -19.49 -10.65 -10.37
CA PHE A 334 -19.64 -10.96 -8.95
C PHE A 334 -18.29 -11.33 -8.31
N GLY A 335 -17.45 -12.11 -9.02
CA GLY A 335 -16.11 -12.48 -8.59
C GLY A 335 -15.51 -13.53 -9.51
N GLY A 336 -14.20 -13.61 -9.65
CA GLY A 336 -13.52 -14.62 -10.46
C GLY A 336 -14.13 -14.76 -11.88
N GLU A 337 -14.76 -15.91 -12.14
CA GLU A 337 -15.47 -16.26 -13.37
C GLU A 337 -16.99 -16.11 -13.28
N GLU A 338 -17.53 -15.56 -12.19
CA GLU A 338 -18.95 -15.46 -11.91
C GLU A 338 -19.51 -14.07 -12.29
N PHE A 339 -20.65 -14.08 -13.00
CA PHE A 339 -21.38 -12.89 -13.41
C PHE A 339 -22.83 -12.96 -12.96
N VAL A 340 -23.39 -11.81 -12.59
CA VAL A 340 -24.80 -11.66 -12.21
C VAL A 340 -25.50 -10.77 -13.22
N ALA A 341 -26.60 -11.26 -13.78
CA ALA A 341 -27.50 -10.46 -14.59
C ALA A 341 -28.78 -10.19 -13.82
N LEU A 342 -29.24 -8.94 -13.80
CA LEU A 342 -30.50 -8.50 -13.22
C LEU A 342 -31.39 -8.04 -14.36
N LEU A 343 -32.52 -8.73 -14.55
CA LEU A 343 -33.43 -8.56 -15.68
C LEU A 343 -34.79 -8.06 -15.20
N PRO A 344 -35.01 -6.72 -15.12
CA PRO A 344 -36.30 -6.15 -14.80
C PRO A 344 -37.34 -6.50 -15.89
N ALA A 345 -38.59 -6.68 -15.48
CA ALA A 345 -39.74 -7.02 -16.34
C ALA A 345 -39.66 -8.39 -17.05
N MET A 346 -38.75 -9.29 -16.65
CA MET A 346 -38.72 -10.69 -17.09
C MET A 346 -39.33 -11.61 -16.03
N ASN A 347 -40.32 -12.40 -16.42
CA ASN A 347 -40.87 -13.48 -15.60
C ASN A 347 -39.96 -14.73 -15.68
N HIS A 348 -40.27 -15.74 -14.87
CA HIS A 348 -39.41 -16.92 -14.75
C HIS A 348 -39.20 -17.68 -16.06
N GLU A 349 -40.28 -17.93 -16.81
CA GLU A 349 -40.23 -18.67 -18.07
C GLU A 349 -39.42 -17.92 -19.14
N THR A 350 -39.64 -16.60 -19.27
CA THR A 350 -38.88 -15.76 -20.20
C THR A 350 -37.40 -15.68 -19.81
N ALA A 351 -37.12 -15.61 -18.50
CA ALA A 351 -35.75 -15.58 -18.01
C ALA A 351 -35.02 -16.91 -18.25
N LEU A 352 -35.71 -18.04 -18.16
CA LEU A 352 -35.13 -19.34 -18.50
C LEU A 352 -34.83 -19.45 -20.00
N ALA A 353 -35.78 -19.08 -20.87
CA ALA A 353 -35.55 -19.06 -22.32
C ALA A 353 -34.42 -18.10 -22.72
N PHE A 354 -34.33 -16.93 -22.07
CA PHE A 354 -33.25 -15.96 -22.25
C PHE A 354 -31.89 -16.55 -21.80
N SER A 355 -31.86 -17.24 -20.66
CA SER A 355 -30.65 -17.88 -20.13
C SER A 355 -30.13 -18.99 -21.05
N GLU A 356 -31.04 -19.77 -21.66
CA GLU A 356 -30.65 -20.79 -22.64
C GLU A 356 -30.11 -20.16 -23.93
N GLY A 357 -30.69 -19.07 -24.38
CA GLY A 357 -30.15 -18.28 -25.49
C GLY A 357 -28.76 -17.73 -25.17
N LEU A 358 -28.52 -17.29 -23.96
CA LEU A 358 -27.22 -16.84 -23.48
C LEU A 358 -26.20 -17.98 -23.47
N ARG A 359 -26.56 -19.14 -22.91
CA ARG A 359 -25.72 -20.35 -22.90
C ARG A 359 -25.33 -20.76 -24.31
N ALA A 360 -26.30 -20.84 -25.22
CA ALA A 360 -26.10 -21.17 -26.63
C ALA A 360 -25.18 -20.17 -27.34
N ALA A 361 -25.33 -18.85 -27.06
CA ALA A 361 -24.45 -17.82 -27.60
C ALA A 361 -22.99 -17.95 -27.13
N VAL A 362 -22.77 -18.31 -25.86
CA VAL A 362 -21.43 -18.60 -25.32
C VAL A 362 -20.85 -19.82 -26.01
N LEU A 363 -21.60 -20.93 -26.06
CA LEU A 363 -21.16 -22.18 -26.68
C LEU A 363 -20.77 -22.00 -28.15
N ALA A 364 -21.53 -21.21 -28.89
CA ALA A 364 -21.29 -20.93 -30.32
C ALA A 364 -20.11 -19.97 -30.54
N GLY A 365 -19.97 -18.94 -29.67
CA GLY A 365 -19.10 -17.79 -29.88
C GLY A 365 -17.72 -17.90 -29.24
N LEU A 366 -17.56 -18.74 -28.22
CA LEU A 366 -16.31 -18.79 -27.44
C LEU A 366 -15.66 -20.16 -27.45
N ARG A 367 -14.34 -20.14 -27.51
CA ARG A 367 -13.52 -21.38 -27.47
C ARG A 367 -12.39 -21.24 -26.48
N ARG A 368 -11.97 -22.36 -25.92
CA ARG A 368 -10.73 -22.48 -25.18
C ARG A 368 -9.53 -22.45 -26.14
N PRO A 369 -8.31 -22.19 -25.64
CA PRO A 369 -7.10 -22.15 -26.47
C PRO A 369 -6.80 -23.48 -27.19
N ASP A 370 -7.31 -24.61 -26.70
CA ASP A 370 -7.23 -25.93 -27.33
C ASP A 370 -8.26 -26.15 -28.44
N GLY A 371 -9.09 -25.14 -28.73
CA GLY A 371 -10.15 -25.22 -29.75
C GLY A 371 -11.47 -25.83 -29.26
N THR A 372 -11.53 -26.35 -28.04
CA THR A 372 -12.79 -26.86 -27.45
C THR A 372 -13.75 -25.73 -27.09
N HIS A 373 -15.05 -26.03 -27.06
CA HIS A 373 -16.07 -25.03 -26.72
C HIS A 373 -15.99 -24.62 -25.25
N LEU A 374 -16.23 -23.35 -24.98
CA LEU A 374 -16.44 -22.84 -23.63
C LEU A 374 -17.91 -23.07 -23.25
N THR A 375 -18.16 -23.65 -22.09
CA THR A 375 -19.51 -23.88 -21.57
C THR A 375 -19.75 -23.06 -20.30
N VAL A 376 -21.02 -22.83 -19.99
CA VAL A 376 -21.44 -22.11 -18.79
C VAL A 376 -22.61 -22.80 -18.12
N SER A 377 -22.62 -22.74 -16.80
CA SER A 377 -23.77 -23.13 -15.99
C SER A 377 -24.51 -21.86 -15.51
N ILE A 378 -25.83 -21.91 -15.48
CA ILE A 378 -26.67 -20.75 -15.14
C ILE A 378 -27.74 -21.16 -14.12
N GLY A 379 -27.85 -20.38 -13.03
CA GLY A 379 -28.96 -20.48 -12.08
C GLY A 379 -29.87 -19.25 -12.20
N VAL A 380 -31.18 -19.46 -12.22
CA VAL A 380 -32.21 -18.44 -12.44
C VAL A 380 -33.18 -18.38 -11.28
N ALA A 381 -33.39 -17.19 -10.68
CA ALA A 381 -34.43 -16.93 -9.68
C ALA A 381 -35.23 -15.70 -10.04
N THR A 382 -36.55 -15.70 -9.66
CA THR A 382 -37.49 -14.66 -10.08
C THR A 382 -38.22 -14.06 -8.89
N GLY A 383 -38.30 -12.75 -8.83
CA GLY A 383 -39.04 -12.00 -7.81
C GLY A 383 -40.50 -12.31 -7.78
N LEU A 384 -41.11 -12.28 -6.59
CA LEU A 384 -42.50 -12.68 -6.26
C LEU A 384 -42.72 -14.20 -6.25
N GLU A 385 -41.91 -14.98 -6.95
CA GLU A 385 -41.99 -16.44 -6.98
C GLU A 385 -40.99 -17.09 -6.01
N ASP A 386 -39.73 -16.61 -6.01
CA ASP A 386 -38.61 -17.18 -5.25
C ASP A 386 -38.16 -16.29 -4.08
N GLY A 387 -38.69 -15.06 -4.00
CA GLY A 387 -38.37 -14.10 -2.96
C GLY A 387 -38.84 -12.68 -3.32
N ARG A 388 -38.62 -11.74 -2.39
CA ARG A 388 -38.97 -10.31 -2.57
C ARG A 388 -37.79 -9.40 -2.46
N LEU A 389 -36.70 -9.88 -1.84
CA LEU A 389 -35.48 -9.13 -1.64
C LEU A 389 -34.38 -9.65 -2.57
N PHE A 390 -33.48 -8.77 -2.98
CA PHE A 390 -32.36 -9.15 -3.86
C PHE A 390 -31.52 -10.30 -3.31
N LEU A 391 -31.21 -10.28 -2.00
CA LEU A 391 -30.40 -11.33 -1.38
C LEU A 391 -31.08 -12.70 -1.39
N GLU A 392 -32.40 -12.74 -1.26
CA GLU A 392 -33.19 -13.97 -1.38
C GLU A 392 -33.07 -14.55 -2.79
N LEU A 393 -33.27 -13.71 -3.81
CA LEU A 393 -33.16 -14.12 -5.22
C LEU A 393 -31.73 -14.54 -5.58
N LEU A 394 -30.74 -13.82 -5.07
CA LEU A 394 -29.32 -14.15 -5.29
C LEU A 394 -29.00 -15.53 -4.70
N SER A 395 -29.45 -15.81 -3.47
CA SER A 395 -29.25 -17.11 -2.82
C SER A 395 -29.93 -18.25 -3.56
N GLU A 396 -31.16 -18.05 -4.05
CA GLU A 396 -31.88 -19.07 -4.84
C GLU A 396 -31.22 -19.32 -6.19
N ALA A 397 -30.76 -18.26 -6.88
CA ALA A 397 -30.03 -18.40 -8.12
C ALA A 397 -28.69 -19.16 -7.93
N ASP A 398 -27.97 -18.89 -6.82
CA ASP A 398 -26.74 -19.59 -6.47
C ASP A 398 -26.99 -21.10 -6.21
N ALA A 399 -28.02 -21.43 -5.44
CA ALA A 399 -28.40 -22.83 -5.20
C ALA A 399 -28.73 -23.57 -6.53
N ARG A 400 -29.38 -22.90 -7.47
CA ARG A 400 -29.70 -23.44 -8.79
C ARG A 400 -28.45 -23.56 -9.69
N LEU A 401 -27.54 -22.60 -9.64
CA LEU A 401 -26.24 -22.69 -10.30
C LEU A 401 -25.43 -23.90 -9.76
N TYR A 402 -25.40 -24.05 -8.45
CA TYR A 402 -24.75 -25.21 -7.83
C TYR A 402 -25.37 -26.54 -8.29
N ALA A 403 -26.69 -26.60 -8.39
CA ALA A 403 -27.38 -27.78 -8.95
C ALA A 403 -27.02 -28.01 -10.42
N ALA A 404 -26.94 -26.97 -11.25
CA ALA A 404 -26.51 -27.06 -12.64
C ALA A 404 -25.07 -27.63 -12.75
N LYS A 405 -24.15 -27.13 -11.92
CA LYS A 405 -22.76 -27.63 -11.87
C LYS A 405 -22.67 -29.12 -11.48
N ASN A 406 -23.50 -29.56 -10.52
CA ASN A 406 -23.50 -30.96 -10.06
C ASN A 406 -24.20 -31.93 -11.02
N ASN A 407 -25.15 -31.46 -11.83
CA ASN A 407 -25.91 -32.27 -12.78
C ASN A 407 -25.26 -32.39 -14.17
N GLY A 408 -23.96 -32.04 -14.28
CA GLY A 408 -23.19 -32.25 -15.50
C GLY A 408 -22.73 -30.99 -16.19
N ARG A 409 -23.02 -29.81 -15.65
CA ARG A 409 -22.67 -28.48 -16.21
C ARG A 409 -23.35 -28.19 -17.55
N ASP A 410 -22.95 -27.11 -18.22
CA ASP A 410 -23.47 -26.69 -19.52
C ASP A 410 -25.00 -26.69 -19.58
N GLN A 411 -25.67 -26.12 -18.60
CA GLN A 411 -27.10 -26.13 -18.46
C GLN A 411 -27.66 -24.94 -17.65
N VAL A 412 -28.94 -24.70 -17.82
CA VAL A 412 -29.73 -23.70 -17.09
C VAL A 412 -30.64 -24.40 -16.09
N HIS A 413 -30.60 -23.96 -14.84
CA HIS A 413 -31.49 -24.44 -13.78
C HIS A 413 -32.40 -23.34 -13.27
N GLY A 414 -33.68 -23.63 -13.28
CA GLY A 414 -34.73 -22.82 -12.68
C GLY A 414 -35.42 -23.50 -11.52
N ARG A 415 -36.60 -23.02 -11.17
CA ARG A 415 -37.39 -23.49 -10.02
C ARG A 415 -37.74 -24.98 -10.06
N TYR A 416 -37.92 -25.55 -11.24
CA TYR A 416 -38.33 -26.95 -11.43
C TYR A 416 -37.17 -27.85 -11.90
N GLY A 417 -35.93 -27.40 -11.71
CA GLY A 417 -34.76 -28.12 -12.13
C GLY A 417 -34.20 -27.68 -13.49
N MET A 418 -33.60 -28.62 -14.22
CA MET A 418 -33.05 -28.34 -15.56
C MET A 418 -34.13 -27.85 -16.53
N TRP A 419 -33.86 -26.72 -17.21
CA TRP A 419 -34.71 -26.24 -18.30
C TRP A 419 -34.44 -27.02 -19.59
N VAL A 420 -35.47 -27.69 -20.09
CA VAL A 420 -35.47 -28.34 -21.42
C VAL A 420 -36.50 -27.58 -22.24
N GLY A 421 -36.04 -26.64 -23.08
CA GLY A 421 -36.84 -25.81 -23.94
C GLY A 421 -37.51 -26.59 -25.09
#